data_d196c0541cff9e15e41add6323d9d647
#
_entry.id   d196c0541cff9e15e41add6323d9d647
#
_cell.length_a   1.000
_cell.length_b   1.000
_cell.length_c   1.000
_cell.angle_alpha   90.00
_cell.angle_beta   90.00
_cell.angle_gamma   90.00
#
_symmetry.space_group_name_H-M   'P 1'
#
loop_
_entity.id
_entity.type
_entity.pdbx_description
1 polymer ?
#
loop_
_entity_poly.entity_id
_entity_poly.type
_entity_poly.pdbx_seq_one_letter_code
_entity_poly.pdbx_strand_id
1 'polypeptide(L)'
;MSAVKRYEHGSRVPGWDRAVDLEKDPATIPDPTVVEVPDALRSEIEGHMANYPGRRSAALPALAAAQRLHGWCSPEAIEQVACVMRLTPAYLESVASFYDMLETSPVGRHSVYVCTNISCSLRGADELYEAVRAAAGEGIDGEPINVRAFECLGACDIAPMASVDGVYVGPLTPADVPQLLEDLRAGRPVLAEKQLSRRPVADPHANTRDFSSQPAEGGA
;
A
#
# COMPACT_ATOMS: atom_id res chain seq x y z
N MET A 1 -43.17 20.04 6.03
CA MET A 1 -41.88 19.37 6.03
C MET A 1 -42.13 17.88 5.80
N SER A 2 -41.75 17.37 4.63
CA SER A 2 -41.95 15.96 4.29
C SER A 2 -40.96 15.13 5.12
N ALA A 3 -41.50 14.22 5.94
CA ALA A 3 -40.66 13.29 6.69
C ALA A 3 -39.85 12.43 5.68
N VAL A 4 -38.55 12.55 5.70
CA VAL A 4 -37.67 11.68 4.94
C VAL A 4 -37.96 10.25 5.37
N LYS A 5 -38.47 9.43 4.47
CA LYS A 5 -38.69 8.01 4.72
C LYS A 5 -37.33 7.37 5.00
N ARG A 6 -37.10 7.00 6.24
CA ARG A 6 -35.90 6.24 6.62
C ARG A 6 -36.08 4.80 6.18
N TYR A 7 -35.08 4.26 5.52
CA TYR A 7 -35.02 2.85 5.22
C TYR A 7 -34.81 2.07 6.52
N GLU A 8 -35.88 1.42 7.01
CA GLU A 8 -35.76 0.39 8.03
C GLU A 8 -35.12 -0.85 7.37
N HIS A 9 -33.80 -0.87 7.29
CA HIS A 9 -33.08 -2.04 6.84
C HIS A 9 -32.58 -2.78 8.08
N GLY A 10 -32.98 -4.04 8.24
CA GLY A 10 -32.70 -4.85 9.43
C GLY A 10 -31.21 -5.06 9.77
N SER A 11 -30.28 -4.63 8.89
CA SER A 11 -28.85 -4.64 9.10
C SER A 11 -28.28 -3.28 9.54
N ARG A 12 -29.10 -2.22 9.62
CA ARG A 12 -28.63 -0.89 9.98
C ARG A 12 -28.90 -0.57 11.44
N VAL A 13 -27.88 -0.11 12.12
CA VAL A 13 -28.02 0.46 13.47
C VAL A 13 -28.95 1.69 13.38
N PRO A 14 -29.97 1.82 14.21
CA PRO A 14 -30.85 2.99 14.22
C PRO A 14 -30.04 4.28 14.36
N GLY A 15 -30.25 5.22 13.44
CA GLY A 15 -29.52 6.49 13.42
C GLY A 15 -28.28 6.52 12.54
N TRP A 16 -27.91 5.43 11.91
CA TRP A 16 -26.81 5.35 10.95
C TRP A 16 -26.94 6.32 9.77
N ASP A 17 -28.15 6.51 9.33
CA ASP A 17 -28.55 7.39 8.23
C ASP A 17 -29.07 8.75 8.72
N ARG A 18 -28.87 9.08 10.01
CA ARG A 18 -29.19 10.42 10.49
C ARG A 18 -28.29 11.42 9.79
N ALA A 19 -28.91 12.50 9.35
CA ALA A 19 -28.18 13.69 8.97
C ALA A 19 -27.23 14.07 10.10
N VAL A 20 -26.06 14.56 9.71
CA VAL A 20 -24.99 15.07 10.59
C VAL A 20 -25.60 15.75 11.82
N ASP A 21 -25.02 15.44 12.98
CA ASP A 21 -25.27 16.14 14.22
C ASP A 21 -25.14 17.64 13.96
N LEU A 22 -26.27 18.35 14.00
CA LEU A 22 -26.33 19.78 13.68
C LEU A 22 -25.69 20.64 14.80
N GLU A 23 -25.36 20.05 15.95
CA GLU A 23 -24.65 20.69 17.04
C GLU A 23 -23.12 20.57 16.91
N LYS A 24 -22.65 19.69 16.02
CA LYS A 24 -21.22 19.62 15.68
C LYS A 24 -20.83 20.71 14.71
N ASP A 25 -19.71 21.33 14.99
CA ASP A 25 -19.07 22.21 14.00
C ASP A 25 -18.91 21.46 12.67
N PRO A 26 -19.31 22.09 11.55
CA PRO A 26 -19.14 21.45 10.26
C PRO A 26 -17.68 21.16 10.04
N ALA A 27 -17.39 19.96 9.53
CA ALA A 27 -16.03 19.59 9.18
C ALA A 27 -15.46 20.63 8.21
N THR A 28 -14.46 21.36 8.66
CA THR A 28 -13.87 22.46 7.88
C THR A 28 -12.88 21.91 6.86
N ILE A 29 -13.00 22.41 5.63
CA ILE A 29 -11.98 22.21 4.60
C ILE A 29 -10.86 23.22 4.90
N PRO A 30 -9.57 22.78 4.96
CA PRO A 30 -8.45 23.67 5.25
C PRO A 30 -8.39 24.85 4.28
N ASP A 31 -8.06 26.03 4.81
CA ASP A 31 -7.95 27.27 4.03
C ASP A 31 -6.59 27.29 3.32
N PRO A 32 -6.54 27.43 1.97
CA PRO A 32 -5.30 27.50 1.22
C PRO A 32 -4.45 28.73 1.50
N THR A 33 -4.98 29.74 2.18
CA THR A 33 -4.22 30.91 2.61
C THR A 33 -3.50 30.71 3.95
N VAL A 34 -3.86 29.64 4.67
CA VAL A 34 -3.31 29.30 6.00
C VAL A 34 -2.41 28.08 5.92
N VAL A 35 -2.83 27.06 5.17
CA VAL A 35 -2.08 25.80 5.03
C VAL A 35 -1.02 25.95 3.95
N GLU A 36 0.23 25.89 4.38
CA GLU A 36 1.37 25.87 3.46
C GLU A 36 1.51 24.49 2.81
N VAL A 37 1.43 24.45 1.49
CA VAL A 37 1.58 23.23 0.69
C VAL A 37 2.74 23.41 -0.27
N PRO A 38 3.78 22.56 -0.24
CA PRO A 38 4.88 22.62 -1.20
C PRO A 38 4.39 22.59 -2.65
N ASP A 39 4.91 23.44 -3.50
CA ASP A 39 4.46 23.58 -4.90
C ASP A 39 4.54 22.26 -5.68
N ALA A 40 5.60 21.48 -5.43
CA ALA A 40 5.76 20.16 -6.06
C ALA A 40 4.62 19.20 -5.67
N LEU A 41 4.27 19.15 -4.38
CA LEU A 41 3.18 18.32 -3.89
C LEU A 41 1.83 18.80 -4.45
N ARG A 42 1.59 20.12 -4.44
CA ARG A 42 0.39 20.72 -5.02
C ARG A 42 0.22 20.31 -6.48
N SER A 43 1.26 20.52 -7.29
CA SER A 43 1.24 20.22 -8.72
C SER A 43 0.99 18.73 -9.00
N GLU A 44 1.58 17.85 -8.19
CA GLU A 44 1.38 16.41 -8.31
C GLU A 44 -0.06 16.01 -7.98
N ILE A 45 -0.64 16.54 -6.88
CA ILE A 45 -2.02 16.26 -6.48
C ILE A 45 -3.00 16.79 -7.56
N GLU A 46 -2.78 17.99 -8.07
CA GLU A 46 -3.61 18.58 -9.13
C GLU A 46 -3.52 17.75 -10.42
N GLY A 47 -2.34 17.26 -10.77
CA GLY A 47 -2.14 16.33 -11.89
C GLY A 47 -2.91 15.01 -11.71
N HIS A 48 -2.92 14.44 -10.50
CA HIS A 48 -3.75 13.27 -10.19
C HIS A 48 -5.24 13.58 -10.32
N MET A 49 -5.69 14.73 -9.80
CA MET A 49 -7.11 15.11 -9.86
C MET A 49 -7.59 15.28 -11.31
N ALA A 50 -6.74 15.75 -12.22
CA ALA A 50 -7.07 15.91 -13.63
C ALA A 50 -7.39 14.59 -14.37
N ASN A 51 -6.94 13.46 -13.84
CA ASN A 51 -7.17 12.13 -14.43
C ASN A 51 -8.55 11.53 -14.09
N TYR A 52 -9.34 12.18 -13.23
CA TYR A 52 -10.62 11.64 -12.76
C TYR A 52 -11.77 12.63 -12.91
N PRO A 53 -12.98 12.14 -13.19
CA PRO A 53 -14.17 13.00 -13.26
C PRO A 53 -14.52 13.67 -11.93
N GLY A 54 -14.16 13.06 -10.81
CA GLY A 54 -14.45 13.56 -9.46
C GLY A 54 -13.20 13.58 -8.59
N ARG A 55 -12.98 14.70 -7.89
CA ARG A 55 -11.79 14.89 -7.05
C ARG A 55 -11.57 13.76 -6.01
N ARG A 56 -12.62 13.18 -5.44
CA ARG A 56 -12.51 12.10 -4.45
C ARG A 56 -11.80 10.87 -4.99
N SER A 57 -11.92 10.60 -6.28
CA SER A 57 -11.26 9.45 -6.92
C SER A 57 -9.74 9.56 -6.94
N ALA A 58 -9.20 10.77 -6.80
CA ALA A 58 -7.77 11.01 -6.70
C ALA A 58 -7.23 10.92 -5.26
N ALA A 59 -8.05 10.56 -4.26
CA ALA A 59 -7.62 10.56 -2.86
C ALA A 59 -6.43 9.61 -2.60
N LEU A 60 -6.47 8.39 -3.16
CA LEU A 60 -5.38 7.43 -3.00
C LEU A 60 -4.04 7.92 -3.57
N PRO A 61 -3.94 8.31 -4.84
CA PRO A 61 -2.68 8.80 -5.38
C PRO A 61 -2.22 10.11 -4.72
N ALA A 62 -3.14 10.97 -4.29
CA ALA A 62 -2.80 12.20 -3.56
C ALA A 62 -2.21 11.93 -2.18
N LEU A 63 -2.81 10.99 -1.41
CA LEU A 63 -2.27 10.56 -0.12
C LEU A 63 -0.92 9.85 -0.30
N ALA A 64 -0.77 9.02 -1.34
CA ALA A 64 0.51 8.38 -1.63
C ALA A 64 1.60 9.39 -2.00
N ALA A 65 1.27 10.49 -2.70
CA ALA A 65 2.19 11.58 -2.98
C ALA A 65 2.66 12.27 -1.69
N ALA A 66 1.71 12.60 -0.80
CA ALA A 66 2.03 13.21 0.49
C ALA A 66 2.84 12.25 1.39
N GLN A 67 2.49 10.96 1.41
CA GLN A 67 3.25 9.94 2.14
C GLN A 67 4.72 9.86 1.68
N ARG A 68 4.98 9.94 0.38
CA ARG A 68 6.38 9.96 -0.13
C ARG A 68 7.17 11.17 0.37
N LEU A 69 6.51 12.31 0.53
CA LEU A 69 7.15 13.52 1.04
C LEU A 69 7.39 13.48 2.54
N HIS A 70 6.39 13.04 3.31
CA HIS A 70 6.39 13.08 4.77
C HIS A 70 6.84 11.78 5.44
N GLY A 71 7.02 10.70 4.65
CA GLY A 71 7.32 9.35 5.15
C GLY A 71 6.09 8.56 5.62
N TRP A 72 5.00 9.25 5.97
CA TRP A 72 3.71 8.68 6.37
C TRP A 72 2.58 9.70 6.18
N CYS A 73 1.33 9.26 6.25
CA CYS A 73 0.15 10.12 6.20
C CYS A 73 -0.04 10.84 7.54
N SER A 74 0.89 11.74 7.88
CA SER A 74 0.84 12.54 9.10
C SER A 74 -0.38 13.47 9.10
N PRO A 75 -0.80 14.01 10.26
CA PRO A 75 -1.84 15.04 10.31
C PRO A 75 -1.56 16.21 9.35
N GLU A 76 -0.30 16.65 9.24
CA GLU A 76 0.13 17.68 8.31
C GLU A 76 -0.03 17.23 6.85
N ALA A 77 0.42 16.02 6.51
CA ALA A 77 0.27 15.45 5.17
C ALA A 77 -1.22 15.38 4.76
N ILE A 78 -2.08 14.89 5.67
CA ILE A 78 -3.53 14.83 5.45
C ILE A 78 -4.13 16.23 5.27
N GLU A 79 -3.72 17.20 6.08
CA GLU A 79 -4.20 18.59 5.99
C GLU A 79 -3.79 19.24 4.66
N GLN A 80 -2.56 19.03 4.20
CA GLN A 80 -2.07 19.52 2.91
C GLN A 80 -2.86 18.92 1.74
N VAL A 81 -3.09 17.61 1.75
CA VAL A 81 -3.92 16.94 0.73
C VAL A 81 -5.36 17.45 0.78
N ALA A 82 -5.93 17.60 1.98
CA ALA A 82 -7.28 18.13 2.17
C ALA A 82 -7.43 19.54 1.61
N CYS A 83 -6.43 20.39 1.85
CA CYS A 83 -6.37 21.76 1.35
C CYS A 83 -6.40 21.80 -0.18
N VAL A 84 -5.54 21.06 -0.86
CA VAL A 84 -5.47 21.04 -2.34
C VAL A 84 -6.72 20.40 -2.95
N MET A 85 -7.14 19.27 -2.43
CA MET A 85 -8.30 18.54 -2.96
C MET A 85 -9.65 19.18 -2.60
N ARG A 86 -9.66 20.16 -1.72
CA ARG A 86 -10.90 20.78 -1.19
C ARG A 86 -11.83 19.72 -0.59
N LEU A 87 -11.27 18.84 0.24
CA LEU A 87 -11.94 17.80 1.02
C LEU A 87 -11.69 18.01 2.51
N THR A 88 -12.44 17.32 3.36
CA THR A 88 -12.20 17.38 4.81
C THR A 88 -11.05 16.45 5.20
N PRO A 89 -10.19 16.82 6.18
CA PRO A 89 -9.16 15.92 6.71
C PRO A 89 -9.75 14.58 7.18
N ALA A 90 -10.88 14.59 7.87
CA ALA A 90 -11.55 13.38 8.36
C ALA A 90 -11.90 12.39 7.23
N TYR A 91 -12.31 12.89 6.05
CA TYR A 91 -12.53 12.00 4.90
C TYR A 91 -11.22 11.35 4.44
N LEU A 92 -10.15 12.12 4.32
CA LEU A 92 -8.85 11.60 3.87
C LEU A 92 -8.23 10.66 4.90
N GLU A 93 -8.40 10.95 6.20
CA GLU A 93 -7.98 10.04 7.27
C GLU A 93 -8.72 8.70 7.20
N SER A 94 -10.03 8.73 6.92
CA SER A 94 -10.80 7.49 6.72
C SER A 94 -10.31 6.68 5.52
N VAL A 95 -9.85 7.33 4.45
CA VAL A 95 -9.24 6.67 3.30
C VAL A 95 -7.86 6.12 3.69
N ALA A 96 -7.03 6.91 4.36
CA ALA A 96 -5.69 6.50 4.77
C ALA A 96 -5.72 5.29 5.72
N SER A 97 -6.65 5.27 6.67
CA SER A 97 -6.79 4.16 7.62
C SER A 97 -7.38 2.88 7.02
N PHE A 98 -8.06 2.98 5.88
CA PHE A 98 -8.66 1.82 5.20
C PHE A 98 -7.67 1.07 4.29
N TYR A 99 -6.72 1.78 3.68
CA TYR A 99 -5.82 1.20 2.69
C TYR A 99 -4.45 0.88 3.29
N ASP A 100 -4.11 -0.40 3.35
CA ASP A 100 -2.89 -0.94 3.97
C ASP A 100 -1.57 -0.37 3.43
N MET A 101 -1.57 0.18 2.21
CA MET A 101 -0.39 0.81 1.62
C MET A 101 -0.13 2.23 2.16
N LEU A 102 -1.08 2.78 2.94
CA LEU A 102 -0.96 4.09 3.54
C LEU A 102 -0.65 3.94 5.03
N GLU A 103 0.43 4.54 5.47
CA GLU A 103 0.88 4.48 6.85
C GLU A 103 0.30 5.66 7.64
N THR A 104 -0.46 5.37 8.69
CA THR A 104 -1.09 6.39 9.55
C THR A 104 -0.31 6.66 10.84
N SER A 105 0.85 6.04 10.98
CA SER A 105 1.81 6.26 12.07
C SER A 105 3.22 6.36 11.49
N PRO A 106 4.18 6.97 12.22
CA PRO A 106 5.56 7.03 11.77
C PRO A 106 6.14 5.65 11.53
N VAL A 107 6.74 5.47 10.36
CA VAL A 107 7.46 4.25 9.96
C VAL A 107 8.86 4.63 9.52
N GLY A 108 9.79 3.67 9.60
CA GLY A 108 11.15 3.89 9.09
C GLY A 108 11.19 3.99 7.56
N ARG A 109 12.35 4.36 7.06
CA ARG A 109 12.58 4.56 5.62
C ARG A 109 12.30 3.31 4.78
N HIS A 110 12.60 2.14 5.31
CA HIS A 110 12.49 0.88 4.61
C HIS A 110 11.29 0.06 5.07
N SER A 111 10.59 -0.51 4.12
CA SER A 111 9.41 -1.36 4.36
C SER A 111 9.62 -2.75 3.76
N VAL A 112 9.38 -3.78 4.57
CA VAL A 112 9.41 -5.19 4.14
C VAL A 112 8.07 -5.82 4.47
N TYR A 113 7.24 -6.00 3.45
CA TYR A 113 5.93 -6.63 3.58
C TYR A 113 6.00 -8.07 3.09
N VAL A 114 5.92 -9.02 4.01
CA VAL A 114 5.96 -10.45 3.71
C VAL A 114 4.54 -10.94 3.44
N CYS A 115 4.31 -11.50 2.27
CA CYS A 115 3.03 -12.11 1.93
C CYS A 115 2.84 -13.38 2.75
N THR A 116 1.76 -13.41 3.57
CA THR A 116 1.40 -14.57 4.42
C THR A 116 0.13 -15.27 3.97
N ASN A 117 -0.38 -14.96 2.77
CA ASN A 117 -1.58 -15.58 2.24
C ASN A 117 -1.30 -16.97 1.63
N ILE A 118 -2.34 -17.70 1.33
CA ILE A 118 -2.37 -19.16 1.15
C ILE A 118 -1.13 -19.75 0.47
N SER A 119 -0.78 -19.32 -0.74
CA SER A 119 0.36 -19.89 -1.48
C SER A 119 1.69 -19.67 -0.80
N CYS A 120 1.89 -18.49 -0.19
CA CYS A 120 3.10 -18.16 0.54
C CYS A 120 3.15 -18.88 1.89
N SER A 121 2.05 -18.94 2.64
CA SER A 121 1.94 -19.65 3.91
C SER A 121 2.26 -21.14 3.73
N LEU A 122 1.67 -21.79 2.73
CA LEU A 122 1.94 -23.20 2.42
C LEU A 122 3.41 -23.49 2.06
N ARG A 123 4.20 -22.47 1.75
CA ARG A 123 5.62 -22.56 1.36
C ARG A 123 6.57 -21.96 2.39
N GLY A 124 6.11 -21.72 3.62
CA GLY A 124 6.94 -21.30 4.74
C GLY A 124 7.07 -19.77 4.90
N ALA A 125 6.03 -19.01 4.54
CA ALA A 125 6.05 -17.55 4.70
C ALA A 125 6.03 -17.12 6.16
N ASP A 126 5.48 -17.91 7.06
CA ASP A 126 5.44 -17.59 8.49
C ASP A 126 6.85 -17.62 9.09
N GLU A 127 7.65 -18.65 8.75
CA GLU A 127 9.06 -18.71 9.15
C GLU A 127 9.88 -17.59 8.52
N LEU A 128 9.61 -17.26 7.26
CA LEU A 128 10.25 -16.11 6.58
C LEU A 128 9.93 -14.81 7.30
N TYR A 129 8.67 -14.57 7.62
CA TYR A 129 8.23 -13.35 8.33
C TYR A 129 8.92 -13.20 9.69
N GLU A 130 8.94 -14.27 10.49
CA GLU A 130 9.61 -14.26 11.79
C GLU A 130 11.13 -14.03 11.65
N ALA A 131 11.77 -14.62 10.64
CA ALA A 131 13.18 -14.39 10.36
C ALA A 131 13.48 -12.92 9.97
N VAL A 132 12.66 -12.33 9.10
CA VAL A 132 12.79 -10.91 8.72
C VAL A 132 12.57 -10.02 9.94
N ARG A 133 11.52 -10.28 10.73
CA ARG A 133 11.20 -9.49 11.93
C ARG A 133 12.31 -9.53 12.97
N ALA A 134 12.88 -10.70 13.21
CA ALA A 134 13.98 -10.87 14.14
C ALA A 134 15.24 -10.15 13.68
N ALA A 135 15.58 -10.26 12.40
CA ALA A 135 16.79 -9.66 11.83
C ALA A 135 16.69 -8.14 11.62
N ALA A 136 15.46 -7.61 11.45
CA ALA A 136 15.19 -6.18 11.31
C ALA A 136 15.24 -5.41 12.64
N GLY A 137 15.32 -6.10 13.79
CA GLY A 137 15.20 -5.50 15.13
C GLY A 137 16.21 -4.40 15.46
N GLU A 138 17.35 -4.37 14.79
CA GLU A 138 18.38 -3.31 14.95
C GLU A 138 18.16 -2.11 14.03
N GLY A 139 17.24 -2.21 13.07
CA GLY A 139 16.98 -1.18 12.08
C GLY A 139 18.16 -0.96 11.09
N ILE A 140 18.06 0.15 10.36
CA ILE A 140 19.12 0.65 9.45
C ILE A 140 19.37 2.12 9.78
N ASP A 141 20.63 2.51 9.99
CA ASP A 141 21.04 3.88 10.33
C ASP A 141 20.32 4.48 11.55
N GLY A 142 19.91 3.62 12.51
CA GLY A 142 19.18 4.02 13.71
C GLY A 142 17.67 4.19 13.49
N GLU A 143 17.15 3.95 12.29
CA GLU A 143 15.73 3.95 12.02
C GLU A 143 15.16 2.53 11.92
N PRO A 144 13.95 2.27 12.43
CA PRO A 144 13.33 0.97 12.34
C PRO A 144 13.04 0.59 10.88
N ILE A 145 13.05 -0.71 10.59
CA ILE A 145 12.50 -1.24 9.34
C ILE A 145 11.03 -1.56 9.61
N ASN A 146 10.14 -1.09 8.75
CA ASN A 146 8.71 -1.41 8.81
C ASN A 146 8.48 -2.84 8.28
N VAL A 147 8.48 -3.82 9.18
CA VAL A 147 8.23 -5.22 8.83
C VAL A 147 6.79 -5.58 9.15
N ARG A 148 6.03 -6.00 8.14
CA ARG A 148 4.62 -6.39 8.29
C ARG A 148 4.34 -7.72 7.60
N ALA A 149 3.52 -8.55 8.26
CA ALA A 149 2.77 -9.59 7.57
C ALA A 149 1.71 -8.91 6.69
N PHE A 150 1.61 -9.32 5.45
CA PHE A 150 0.71 -8.68 4.49
C PHE A 150 -0.17 -9.72 3.78
N GLU A 151 -1.35 -9.30 3.37
CA GLU A 151 -2.24 -10.10 2.56
C GLU A 151 -1.64 -10.39 1.17
N CYS A 152 -2.36 -11.11 0.32
CA CYS A 152 -1.86 -11.53 -0.97
C CYS A 152 -1.37 -10.35 -1.83
N LEU A 153 -0.07 -10.35 -2.12
CA LEU A 153 0.58 -9.34 -2.96
C LEU A 153 0.46 -9.63 -4.49
N GLY A 154 -0.22 -10.72 -4.86
CA GLY A 154 -0.56 -11.01 -6.26
C GLY A 154 0.54 -11.69 -7.09
N ALA A 155 1.68 -12.09 -6.50
CA ALA A 155 2.79 -12.76 -7.18
C ALA A 155 2.99 -14.20 -6.67
N CYS A 156 1.94 -15.01 -6.68
CA CYS A 156 1.89 -16.35 -6.10
C CYS A 156 2.83 -17.36 -6.77
N ASP A 157 3.25 -17.10 -7.99
CA ASP A 157 4.20 -17.93 -8.75
C ASP A 157 5.64 -17.84 -8.23
N ILE A 158 5.98 -16.75 -7.53
CA ILE A 158 7.29 -16.61 -6.84
C ILE A 158 7.16 -16.78 -5.32
N ALA A 159 6.14 -17.50 -4.84
CA ALA A 159 5.92 -17.74 -3.42
C ALA A 159 7.03 -18.65 -2.80
N PRO A 160 7.43 -18.41 -1.53
CA PRO A 160 7.09 -17.30 -0.67
C PRO A 160 7.78 -16.00 -1.13
N MET A 161 7.10 -14.87 -0.97
CA MET A 161 7.62 -13.61 -1.49
C MET A 161 7.39 -12.44 -0.53
N ALA A 162 8.15 -11.38 -0.75
CA ALA A 162 7.98 -10.12 -0.05
C ALA A 162 8.02 -8.93 -1.02
N SER A 163 7.42 -7.82 -0.60
CA SER A 163 7.64 -6.50 -1.17
C SER A 163 8.65 -5.77 -0.30
N VAL A 164 9.76 -5.35 -0.88
CA VAL A 164 10.81 -4.59 -0.21
C VAL A 164 10.89 -3.23 -0.88
N ASP A 165 10.49 -2.18 -0.18
CA ASP A 165 10.37 -0.82 -0.72
C ASP A 165 9.60 -0.77 -2.06
N GLY A 166 8.56 -1.59 -2.20
CA GLY A 166 7.75 -1.72 -3.41
C GLY A 166 8.32 -2.66 -4.47
N VAL A 167 9.54 -3.20 -4.29
CA VAL A 167 10.14 -4.19 -5.19
C VAL A 167 9.76 -5.61 -4.73
N TYR A 168 9.14 -6.37 -5.61
CA TYR A 168 8.74 -7.76 -5.33
C TYR A 168 9.90 -8.72 -5.54
N VAL A 169 10.20 -9.50 -4.51
CA VAL A 169 11.29 -10.49 -4.49
C VAL A 169 10.78 -11.85 -4.05
N GLY A 170 11.23 -12.90 -4.71
CA GLY A 170 10.87 -14.30 -4.44
C GLY A 170 11.38 -15.27 -5.50
N PRO A 171 11.34 -16.60 -5.24
CA PRO A 171 10.99 -17.20 -3.97
C PRO A 171 12.06 -16.95 -2.88
N LEU A 172 11.58 -16.71 -1.66
CA LEU A 172 12.43 -16.42 -0.50
C LEU A 172 12.44 -17.57 0.51
N THR A 173 13.55 -17.64 1.24
CA THR A 173 13.70 -18.50 2.41
C THR A 173 14.31 -17.67 3.55
N PRO A 174 14.26 -18.13 4.81
CA PRO A 174 14.96 -17.46 5.90
C PRO A 174 16.46 -17.26 5.64
N ALA A 175 17.10 -18.09 4.82
CA ALA A 175 18.51 -17.95 4.46
C ALA A 175 18.81 -16.73 3.59
N ASP A 176 17.82 -16.15 2.92
CA ASP A 176 17.95 -14.96 2.08
C ASP A 176 17.93 -13.65 2.90
N VAL A 177 17.43 -13.71 4.15
CA VAL A 177 17.19 -12.52 4.98
C VAL A 177 18.45 -11.71 5.26
N PRO A 178 19.62 -12.32 5.60
CA PRO A 178 20.85 -11.57 5.82
C PRO A 178 21.25 -10.75 4.59
N GLN A 179 21.18 -11.35 3.39
CA GLN A 179 21.52 -10.66 2.14
C GLN A 179 20.53 -9.54 1.81
N LEU A 180 19.21 -9.77 2.05
CA LEU A 180 18.17 -8.77 1.88
C LEU A 180 18.49 -7.50 2.71
N LEU A 181 18.81 -7.68 3.99
CA LEU A 181 19.11 -6.55 4.87
C LEU A 181 20.44 -5.88 4.56
N GLU A 182 21.44 -6.66 4.12
CA GLU A 182 22.72 -6.10 3.67
C GLU A 182 22.53 -5.23 2.42
N ASP A 183 21.72 -5.68 1.46
CA ASP A 183 21.44 -4.91 0.25
C ASP A 183 20.72 -3.59 0.59
N LEU A 184 19.72 -3.62 1.51
CA LEU A 184 19.06 -2.42 2.01
C LEU A 184 20.07 -1.44 2.65
N ARG A 185 20.92 -1.92 3.57
CA ARG A 185 21.94 -1.08 4.23
C ARG A 185 22.91 -0.45 3.25
N ALA A 186 23.26 -1.18 2.21
CA ALA A 186 24.20 -0.72 1.19
C ALA A 186 23.54 0.10 0.07
N GLY A 187 22.20 0.30 0.09
CA GLY A 187 21.47 0.97 -0.98
C GLY A 187 21.57 0.26 -2.34
N ARG A 188 21.80 -1.06 -2.32
CA ARG A 188 21.86 -1.88 -3.54
C ARG A 188 20.47 -2.40 -3.94
N PRO A 189 20.28 -2.79 -5.21
CA PRO A 189 19.08 -3.52 -5.60
C PRO A 189 18.90 -4.80 -4.78
N VAL A 190 17.82 -4.87 -4.00
CA VAL A 190 17.59 -5.99 -3.08
C VAL A 190 17.40 -7.29 -3.84
N LEU A 191 18.21 -8.30 -3.50
CA LEU A 191 18.13 -9.65 -4.07
C LEU A 191 17.88 -9.62 -5.59
N ALA A 192 18.74 -8.92 -6.33
CA ALA A 192 18.51 -8.56 -7.74
C ALA A 192 18.10 -9.74 -8.63
N GLU A 193 18.64 -10.94 -8.37
CA GLU A 193 18.32 -12.14 -9.14
C GLU A 193 16.96 -12.77 -8.79
N LYS A 194 16.38 -12.39 -7.64
CA LYS A 194 15.08 -12.87 -7.17
C LYS A 194 13.94 -11.87 -7.40
N GLN A 195 14.20 -10.75 -8.06
CA GLN A 195 13.19 -9.76 -8.34
C GLN A 195 12.17 -10.26 -9.36
N LEU A 196 10.90 -9.92 -9.15
CA LEU A 196 9.80 -10.27 -10.06
C LEU A 196 10.07 -9.85 -11.51
N SER A 197 10.78 -8.75 -11.71
CA SER A 197 11.20 -8.25 -13.03
C SER A 197 12.12 -9.21 -13.80
N ARG A 198 12.78 -10.14 -13.12
CA ARG A 198 13.63 -11.18 -13.71
C ARG A 198 12.87 -12.44 -14.10
N ARG A 199 11.62 -12.54 -13.68
CA ARG A 199 10.78 -13.69 -14.01
C ARG A 199 10.54 -13.78 -15.51
N PRO A 200 10.66 -14.99 -16.12
CA PRO A 200 10.20 -15.19 -17.49
C PRO A 200 8.71 -14.87 -17.58
N VAL A 201 8.33 -14.03 -18.51
CA VAL A 201 6.93 -13.72 -18.82
C VAL A 201 6.52 -14.48 -20.07
N ALA A 202 5.25 -14.87 -20.14
CA ALA A 202 4.70 -15.44 -21.35
C ALA A 202 4.80 -14.41 -22.49
N ASP A 203 5.31 -14.82 -23.62
CA ASP A 203 5.33 -13.98 -24.82
C ASP A 203 3.87 -13.77 -25.27
N PRO A 204 3.35 -12.52 -25.28
CA PRO A 204 1.98 -12.25 -25.74
C PRO A 204 1.78 -12.58 -27.22
N HIS A 205 2.87 -12.73 -27.98
CA HIS A 205 2.84 -13.13 -29.38
C HIS A 205 3.11 -14.63 -29.61
N ALA A 206 3.38 -15.39 -28.53
CA ALA A 206 3.56 -16.83 -28.65
C ALA A 206 2.32 -17.48 -29.25
N ASN A 207 2.54 -18.33 -30.25
CA ASN A 207 1.45 -19.09 -30.86
C ASN A 207 0.99 -20.19 -29.87
N THR A 208 -0.12 -19.96 -29.20
CA THR A 208 -0.68 -20.90 -28.21
C THR A 208 -1.07 -22.28 -28.82
N ARG A 209 -1.07 -22.42 -30.15
CA ARG A 209 -1.34 -23.70 -30.80
C ARG A 209 -0.20 -24.70 -30.66
N ASP A 210 1.01 -24.23 -30.38
CA ASP A 210 2.19 -25.08 -30.22
C ASP A 210 2.27 -25.74 -28.83
N PHE A 211 1.47 -25.31 -27.86
CA PHE A 211 1.39 -25.93 -26.54
C PHE A 211 0.79 -27.35 -26.54
N SER A 212 0.05 -27.70 -27.61
CA SER A 212 -0.55 -29.03 -27.71
C SER A 212 0.44 -30.14 -28.20
N SER A 213 1.67 -29.76 -28.55
CA SER A 213 2.67 -30.67 -29.12
C SER A 213 3.84 -30.99 -28.20
N GLN A 214 3.88 -30.46 -26.99
CA GLN A 214 4.87 -30.90 -26.00
C GLN A 214 4.42 -32.23 -25.36
N PRO A 215 5.16 -33.32 -25.53
CA PRO A 215 4.87 -34.57 -24.82
C PRO A 215 4.99 -34.26 -23.31
N ALA A 216 3.99 -34.69 -22.53
CA ALA A 216 4.08 -34.73 -21.09
C ALA A 216 5.34 -35.53 -20.75
N GLU A 217 6.41 -34.86 -20.32
CA GLU A 217 7.58 -35.54 -19.78
C GLU A 217 7.12 -36.25 -18.52
N GLY A 218 7.11 -37.58 -18.62
CA GLY A 218 6.61 -38.50 -17.62
C GLY A 218 7.42 -38.33 -16.35
N GLY A 219 6.72 -37.98 -15.26
CA GLY A 219 7.22 -38.19 -13.91
C GLY A 219 7.38 -39.70 -13.69
N ALA A 220 8.60 -40.09 -13.40
CA ALA A 220 8.92 -41.34 -12.73
C ALA A 220 9.10 -41.09 -11.24
#